data_3ac848e8351cb3f264d1b8684c7a90c6
#
_entry.id   3ac848e8351cb3f264d1b8684c7a90c6
#
_cell.length_a   1.000
_cell.length_b   1.000
_cell.length_c   1.000
_cell.angle_alpha   90.00
_cell.angle_beta   90.00
_cell.angle_gamma   90.00
#
_symmetry.space_group_name_H-M   'P 1'
#
loop_
_entity.id
_entity.type
_entity.pdbx_description
1 polymer ?
#
loop_
_entity_poly.entity_id
_entity_poly.type
_entity_poly.pdbx_seq_one_letter_code
_entity_poly.pdbx_strand_id
1 'polypeptide(L)'
;MQYAFKSGGTREERGGAVNQEMLERLSVITEEEREILNGRTEIDRTRYTKGDELITSRRTEVREAFHIDSGKMLEHGKLIRIRPHTRFVHFPKHKHNYIEVIYMCKGETTHMIDGETVILRTGELLFLNQHATQEILPAGEGDVAVNFIILPEFFDTAFEMM
;
A
#
# COMPACT_ATOMS: atom_id res chain seq x y z
N MET A 1 -8.87 -19.35 -4.70
CA MET A 1 -8.53 -18.73 -3.41
C MET A 1 -8.46 -17.22 -3.63
N GLN A 2 -9.17 -16.46 -2.87
CA GLN A 2 -9.16 -15.01 -2.99
C GLN A 2 -7.97 -14.44 -2.22
N TYR A 3 -7.06 -13.78 -2.90
CA TYR A 3 -5.85 -13.18 -2.32
C TYR A 3 -6.04 -11.74 -1.85
N ALA A 4 -7.14 -11.12 -2.28
CA ALA A 4 -7.52 -9.78 -1.89
C ALA A 4 -9.03 -9.70 -1.63
N PHE A 5 -9.41 -8.80 -0.76
CA PHE A 5 -10.80 -8.53 -0.41
C PHE A 5 -11.00 -7.03 -0.26
N LYS A 6 -12.06 -6.52 -0.89
CA LYS A 6 -12.52 -5.14 -0.72
C LYS A 6 -13.82 -5.12 0.06
N SER A 7 -13.86 -4.41 1.18
CA SER A 7 -15.11 -4.09 1.85
C SER A 7 -15.68 -2.79 1.29
N GLY A 8 -16.97 -2.78 1.03
CA GLY A 8 -17.70 -1.58 0.66
C GLY A 8 -18.97 -1.48 1.50
N GLY A 9 -19.14 -0.39 2.21
CA GLY A 9 -20.39 -0.05 2.84
C GLY A 9 -21.33 0.69 1.91
N THR A 10 -22.58 0.91 2.34
CA THR A 10 -23.48 1.84 1.69
C THR A 10 -22.93 3.26 1.76
N ARG A 11 -23.43 4.17 0.91
CA ARG A 11 -22.99 5.57 0.92
C ARG A 11 -23.18 6.23 2.29
N GLU A 12 -24.16 5.79 3.06
CA GLU A 12 -24.45 6.26 4.42
C GLU A 12 -23.46 5.69 5.45
N GLU A 13 -23.04 4.43 5.28
CA GLU A 13 -22.05 3.79 6.15
C GLU A 13 -20.63 4.28 5.90
N ARG A 14 -20.34 4.78 4.69
CA ARG A 14 -19.07 5.38 4.32
C ARG A 14 -18.86 6.80 4.88
N GLY A 15 -19.84 7.31 5.58
CA GLY A 15 -19.83 8.66 6.15
C GLY A 15 -19.11 8.80 7.50
N GLY A 16 -18.38 7.80 7.95
CA GLY A 16 -17.42 7.94 9.06
C GLY A 16 -16.23 8.77 8.62
N ALA A 17 -16.43 10.09 8.51
CA ALA A 17 -15.42 11.01 8.04
C ALA A 17 -14.19 10.94 8.94
N VAL A 18 -13.04 10.58 8.36
CA VAL A 18 -11.74 11.00 8.88
C VAL A 18 -11.85 12.50 9.16
N ASN A 19 -11.61 12.95 10.38
CA ASN A 19 -11.75 14.35 10.70
C ASN A 19 -10.77 15.19 9.87
N GLN A 20 -11.09 16.46 9.67
CA GLN A 20 -10.34 17.36 8.79
C GLN A 20 -8.86 17.45 9.20
N GLU A 21 -8.56 17.53 10.48
CA GLU A 21 -7.20 17.58 11.00
C GLU A 21 -6.38 16.34 10.64
N MET A 22 -6.96 15.15 10.78
CA MET A 22 -6.30 13.91 10.42
C MET A 22 -6.09 13.83 8.90
N LEU A 23 -7.07 14.25 8.11
CA LEU A 23 -6.95 14.29 6.66
C LEU A 23 -5.82 15.21 6.20
N GLU A 24 -5.69 16.38 6.81
CA GLU A 24 -4.59 17.31 6.56
C GLU A 24 -3.23 16.69 6.87
N ARG A 25 -3.10 15.99 8.01
CA ARG A 25 -1.87 15.28 8.38
C ARG A 25 -1.52 14.16 7.40
N LEU A 26 -2.51 13.39 6.96
CA LEU A 26 -2.32 12.31 5.99
C LEU A 26 -2.04 12.81 4.57
N SER A 27 -2.43 14.05 4.27
CA SER A 27 -2.26 14.69 2.96
C SER A 27 -0.89 15.35 2.78
N VAL A 28 -0.07 15.42 3.82
CA VAL A 28 1.29 15.99 3.75
C VAL A 28 2.11 15.26 2.71
N ILE A 29 2.76 16.01 1.84
CA ILE A 29 3.64 15.45 0.80
C ILE A 29 4.86 14.83 1.47
N THR A 30 5.07 13.53 1.23
CA THR A 30 6.20 12.80 1.75
C THR A 30 7.49 13.16 1.01
N GLU A 31 8.64 12.76 1.54
CA GLU A 31 9.93 12.97 0.88
C GLU A 31 9.96 12.30 -0.52
N GLU A 32 9.51 11.06 -0.61
CA GLU A 32 9.43 10.32 -1.87
C GLU A 32 8.50 11.01 -2.88
N GLU A 33 7.32 11.43 -2.44
CA GLU A 33 6.38 12.19 -3.29
C GLU A 33 6.97 13.51 -3.77
N ARG A 34 7.77 14.19 -2.94
CA ARG A 34 8.46 15.42 -3.33
C ARG A 34 9.50 15.17 -4.42
N GLU A 35 10.26 14.09 -4.32
CA GLU A 35 11.20 13.69 -5.36
C GLU A 35 10.50 13.40 -6.69
N ILE A 36 9.34 12.73 -6.63
CA ILE A 36 8.51 12.43 -7.80
C ILE A 36 8.00 13.73 -8.43
N LEU A 37 7.45 14.63 -7.63
CA LEU A 37 6.97 15.93 -8.11
C LEU A 37 8.08 16.81 -8.68
N ASN A 38 9.33 16.62 -8.25
CA ASN A 38 10.52 17.29 -8.76
C ASN A 38 11.12 16.61 -9.99
N GLY A 39 10.46 15.63 -10.59
CA GLY A 39 10.83 15.05 -11.87
C GLY A 39 11.27 13.58 -11.84
N ARG A 40 11.23 12.92 -10.70
CA ARG A 40 11.45 11.47 -10.64
C ARG A 40 10.24 10.75 -11.23
N THR A 41 10.46 9.87 -12.18
CA THR A 41 9.40 9.18 -12.93
C THR A 41 9.02 7.81 -12.38
N GLU A 42 9.85 7.27 -11.48
CA GLU A 42 9.69 5.93 -10.92
C GLU A 42 9.89 5.94 -9.40
N ILE A 43 9.34 4.94 -8.72
CA ILE A 43 9.60 4.74 -7.30
C ILE A 43 11.07 4.40 -7.06
N ASP A 44 11.54 4.68 -5.87
CA ASP A 44 12.86 4.25 -5.41
C ASP A 44 12.74 2.84 -4.80
N ARG A 45 13.05 1.82 -5.59
CA ARG A 45 12.96 0.41 -5.14
C ARG A 45 13.86 0.10 -3.95
N THR A 46 14.91 0.89 -3.72
CA THR A 46 15.80 0.68 -2.57
C THR A 46 15.10 0.89 -1.23
N ARG A 47 14.00 1.64 -1.23
CA ARG A 47 13.17 1.87 -0.04
C ARG A 47 12.29 0.66 0.34
N TYR A 48 12.13 -0.28 -0.59
CA TYR A 48 11.15 -1.36 -0.49
C TYR A 48 11.77 -2.76 -0.52
N THR A 49 12.90 -2.94 -1.19
CA THR A 49 13.50 -4.25 -1.44
C THR A 49 14.83 -4.45 -0.74
N LYS A 50 15.18 -5.70 -0.47
CA LYS A 50 16.53 -6.07 -0.02
C LYS A 50 17.54 -5.94 -1.17
N GLY A 51 18.80 -5.68 -0.84
CA GLY A 51 19.88 -5.45 -1.82
C GLY A 51 20.05 -6.56 -2.85
N ASP A 52 19.90 -7.80 -2.46
CA ASP A 52 20.04 -8.97 -3.34
C ASP A 52 18.96 -9.01 -4.43
N GLU A 53 17.76 -8.59 -4.10
CA GLU A 53 16.63 -8.51 -5.04
C GLU A 53 16.81 -7.40 -6.09
N LEU A 54 17.48 -6.32 -5.73
CA LEU A 54 17.84 -5.25 -6.67
C LEU A 54 18.76 -5.74 -7.78
N ILE A 55 19.66 -6.67 -7.48
CA ILE A 55 20.60 -7.24 -8.46
C ILE A 55 19.84 -8.19 -9.39
N THR A 56 18.92 -8.98 -8.87
CA THR A 56 18.12 -9.92 -9.64
C THR A 56 17.12 -9.19 -10.55
N SER A 57 16.50 -8.12 -10.08
CA SER A 57 15.54 -7.36 -10.88
C SER A 57 16.15 -6.57 -12.03
N ARG A 58 17.46 -6.33 -12.03
CA ARG A 58 18.18 -5.74 -13.18
C ARG A 58 18.42 -6.73 -14.32
N ARG A 59 18.32 -8.03 -14.05
CA ARG A 59 18.59 -9.10 -15.03
C ARG A 59 17.35 -9.73 -15.62
N THR A 60 16.22 -9.63 -14.95
CA THR A 60 14.95 -10.20 -15.40
C THR A 60 14.10 -9.14 -16.08
N GLU A 61 13.79 -9.37 -17.33
CA GLU A 61 12.90 -8.49 -18.09
C GLU A 61 11.53 -8.35 -17.41
N VAL A 62 11.22 -7.15 -17.03
CA VAL A 62 9.94 -6.39 -17.02
C VAL A 62 8.62 -7.11 -16.66
N ARG A 63 8.50 -8.42 -16.56
CA ARG A 63 7.22 -9.13 -16.36
C ARG A 63 7.01 -9.73 -14.99
N GLU A 64 8.04 -9.89 -14.19
CA GLU A 64 7.93 -10.46 -12.86
C GLU A 64 7.74 -9.37 -11.80
N ALA A 65 6.88 -9.67 -10.82
CA ALA A 65 6.63 -8.79 -9.70
C ALA A 65 7.89 -8.67 -8.83
N PHE A 66 8.25 -7.45 -8.40
CA PHE A 66 9.27 -7.29 -7.38
C PHE A 66 8.68 -7.54 -5.98
N HIS A 67 9.54 -7.87 -5.01
CA HIS A 67 9.12 -8.22 -3.66
C HIS A 67 9.46 -7.10 -2.68
N ILE A 68 8.43 -6.57 -2.02
CA ILE A 68 8.60 -5.62 -0.93
C ILE A 68 8.86 -6.41 0.36
N ASP A 69 9.96 -6.10 1.03
CA ASP A 69 10.36 -6.78 2.25
C ASP A 69 9.86 -6.03 3.50
N SER A 70 9.26 -6.78 4.43
CA SER A 70 8.78 -6.24 5.71
C SER A 70 9.89 -5.57 6.53
N GLY A 71 11.13 -6.05 6.43
CA GLY A 71 12.28 -5.45 7.11
C GLY A 71 12.63 -4.04 6.62
N LYS A 72 12.19 -3.65 5.41
CA LYS A 72 12.29 -2.29 4.89
C LYS A 72 11.12 -1.41 5.31
N MET A 73 9.97 -2.02 5.60
CA MET A 73 8.72 -1.31 5.85
C MET A 73 8.45 -1.11 7.34
N LEU A 74 9.01 -1.94 8.21
CA LEU A 74 8.78 -1.94 9.65
C LEU A 74 10.08 -1.74 10.41
N GLU A 75 9.99 -0.98 11.50
CA GLU A 75 11.07 -0.93 12.48
C GLU A 75 11.25 -2.29 13.15
N HIS A 76 12.50 -2.63 13.50
CA HIS A 76 12.82 -3.88 14.19
C HIS A 76 11.98 -4.03 15.48
N GLY A 77 11.34 -5.19 15.63
CA GLY A 77 10.48 -5.52 16.77
C GLY A 77 9.07 -4.95 16.71
N LYS A 78 8.70 -4.19 15.66
CA LYS A 78 7.33 -3.72 15.44
C LYS A 78 6.55 -4.71 14.58
N LEU A 79 5.28 -4.89 14.92
CA LEU A 79 4.36 -5.81 14.23
C LEU A 79 3.41 -5.09 13.28
N ILE A 80 3.21 -3.79 13.49
CA ILE A 80 2.35 -2.94 12.66
C ILE A 80 3.04 -1.62 12.37
N ARG A 81 2.85 -1.14 11.15
CA ARG A 81 3.17 0.22 10.75
C ARG A 81 1.99 0.82 9.98
N ILE A 82 1.73 2.09 10.22
CA ILE A 82 0.77 2.89 9.46
C ILE A 82 1.57 3.91 8.65
N ARG A 83 1.31 3.98 7.35
CA ARG A 83 1.98 4.93 6.46
C ARG A 83 1.02 5.52 5.44
N PRO A 84 1.26 6.75 4.94
CA PRO A 84 0.51 7.29 3.82
C PRO A 84 0.73 6.45 2.55
N HIS A 85 -0.32 6.31 1.75
CA HIS A 85 -0.21 5.74 0.41
C HIS A 85 0.58 6.70 -0.50
N THR A 86 1.57 6.17 -1.23
CA THR A 86 2.41 6.96 -2.15
C THR A 86 1.61 7.40 -3.37
N ARG A 87 1.57 8.71 -3.63
CA ARG A 87 0.84 9.32 -4.73
C ARG A 87 1.77 9.72 -5.88
N PHE A 88 1.19 10.16 -7.00
CA PHE A 88 1.86 10.82 -8.13
C PHE A 88 2.74 9.93 -9.00
N VAL A 89 2.80 8.64 -8.74
CA VAL A 89 3.67 7.70 -9.45
C VAL A 89 2.97 6.38 -9.66
N HIS A 90 3.27 5.72 -10.77
CA HIS A 90 2.93 4.33 -10.99
C HIS A 90 3.74 3.45 -10.05
N PHE A 91 3.05 2.61 -9.29
CA PHE A 91 3.70 1.62 -8.44
C PHE A 91 3.70 0.28 -9.18
N PRO A 92 4.87 -0.20 -9.64
CA PRO A 92 4.94 -1.38 -10.49
C PRO A 92 4.44 -2.64 -9.80
N LYS A 93 4.15 -3.65 -10.59
CA LYS A 93 3.70 -4.96 -10.11
C LYS A 93 4.64 -5.51 -9.03
N HIS A 94 4.08 -5.81 -7.87
CA HIS A 94 4.83 -6.27 -6.69
C HIS A 94 4.04 -7.25 -5.85
N LYS A 95 4.79 -7.99 -5.04
CA LYS A 95 4.32 -8.79 -3.92
C LYS A 95 4.95 -8.27 -2.63
N HIS A 96 4.41 -8.65 -1.50
CA HIS A 96 4.98 -8.33 -0.19
C HIS A 96 4.85 -9.51 0.78
N ASN A 97 5.73 -9.58 1.76
CA ASN A 97 5.75 -10.65 2.77
C ASN A 97 5.04 -10.25 4.08
N TYR A 98 4.05 -9.39 3.96
CA TYR A 98 3.20 -8.93 5.06
C TYR A 98 1.75 -8.82 4.59
N ILE A 99 0.85 -8.61 5.52
CA ILE A 99 -0.55 -8.29 5.25
C ILE A 99 -0.67 -6.78 5.12
N GLU A 100 -1.34 -6.33 4.07
CA GLU A 100 -1.60 -4.91 3.84
C GLU A 100 -3.09 -4.63 3.89
N VAL A 101 -3.45 -3.57 4.60
CA VAL A 101 -4.82 -3.04 4.57
C VAL A 101 -4.73 -1.59 4.13
N ILE A 102 -5.44 -1.25 3.06
CA ILE A 102 -5.51 0.11 2.55
C ILE A 102 -6.88 0.68 2.87
N TYR A 103 -6.92 1.81 3.58
CA TYR A 103 -8.13 2.56 3.85
C TYR A 103 -8.14 3.85 3.03
N MET A 104 -9.19 4.02 2.23
CA MET A 104 -9.35 5.21 1.39
C MET A 104 -10.01 6.34 2.17
N CYS A 105 -9.24 7.34 2.56
CA CYS A 105 -9.72 8.48 3.36
C CYS A 105 -10.45 9.51 2.52
N LYS A 106 -9.98 9.77 1.30
CA LYS A 106 -10.53 10.75 0.36
C LYS A 106 -10.14 10.39 -1.07
N GLY A 107 -11.05 10.60 -2.02
CA GLY A 107 -10.79 10.31 -3.44
C GLY A 107 -10.87 8.83 -3.76
N GLU A 108 -10.07 8.40 -4.73
CA GLU A 108 -10.02 7.00 -5.16
C GLU A 108 -8.62 6.59 -5.62
N THR A 109 -8.34 5.29 -5.55
CA THR A 109 -7.13 4.69 -6.11
C THR A 109 -7.51 3.48 -6.96
N THR A 110 -6.73 3.24 -8.01
CA THR A 110 -6.93 2.10 -8.90
C THR A 110 -5.80 1.11 -8.75
N HIS A 111 -6.18 -0.13 -8.45
CA HIS A 111 -5.26 -1.25 -8.22
C HIS A 111 -5.52 -2.33 -9.25
N MET A 112 -4.46 -2.91 -9.80
CA MET A 112 -4.51 -4.12 -10.60
C MET A 112 -4.06 -5.28 -9.71
N ILE A 113 -4.98 -6.16 -9.33
CA ILE A 113 -4.71 -7.24 -8.37
C ILE A 113 -4.97 -8.56 -9.05
N ASP A 114 -3.93 -9.38 -9.21
CA ASP A 114 -3.99 -10.69 -9.88
C ASP A 114 -4.69 -10.62 -11.25
N GLY A 115 -4.47 -9.52 -11.99
CA GLY A 115 -5.03 -9.27 -13.31
C GLY A 115 -6.42 -8.61 -13.31
N GLU A 116 -7.01 -8.35 -12.16
CA GLU A 116 -8.30 -7.68 -12.04
C GLU A 116 -8.14 -6.23 -11.60
N THR A 117 -8.94 -5.34 -12.18
CA THR A 117 -8.96 -3.93 -11.80
C THR A 117 -9.89 -3.72 -10.61
N VAL A 118 -9.35 -3.13 -9.55
CA VAL A 118 -10.08 -2.76 -8.35
C VAL A 118 -9.98 -1.26 -8.14
N ILE A 119 -11.09 -0.56 -8.11
CA ILE A 119 -11.15 0.85 -7.75
C ILE A 119 -11.57 0.95 -6.29
N LEU A 120 -10.70 1.51 -5.46
CA LEU A 120 -10.94 1.73 -4.03
C LEU A 120 -11.41 3.17 -3.85
N ARG A 121 -12.60 3.35 -3.28
CA ARG A 121 -13.23 4.66 -3.09
C ARG A 121 -13.26 5.05 -1.62
N THR A 122 -13.49 6.32 -1.38
CA THR A 122 -13.58 6.89 -0.01
C THR A 122 -14.44 6.01 0.92
N GLY A 123 -13.88 5.67 2.07
CA GLY A 123 -14.51 4.84 3.09
C GLY A 123 -14.39 3.34 2.87
N GLU A 124 -13.80 2.91 1.76
CA GLU A 124 -13.57 1.49 1.48
C GLU A 124 -12.22 1.02 2.01
N LEU A 125 -12.16 -0.26 2.33
CA LEU A 125 -10.96 -0.98 2.74
C LEU A 125 -10.57 -2.02 1.70
N LEU A 126 -9.29 -2.15 1.43
CA LEU A 126 -8.73 -3.22 0.61
C LEU A 126 -7.77 -4.05 1.46
N PHE A 127 -8.07 -5.33 1.58
CA PHE A 127 -7.22 -6.30 2.28
C PHE A 127 -6.41 -7.11 1.29
N LEU A 128 -5.11 -7.15 1.47
CA LEU A 128 -4.17 -7.90 0.63
C LEU A 128 -3.35 -8.83 1.52
N ASN A 129 -3.36 -10.11 1.20
CA ASN A 129 -2.49 -11.08 1.85
C ASN A 129 -1.12 -11.17 1.14
N GLN A 130 -0.24 -12.02 1.63
CA GLN A 130 1.12 -12.24 1.11
C GLN A 130 1.16 -12.85 -0.31
N HIS A 131 0.06 -13.37 -0.80
CA HIS A 131 -0.03 -14.06 -2.09
C HIS A 131 -0.52 -13.16 -3.22
N ALA A 132 -1.11 -12.01 -2.89
CA ALA A 132 -1.59 -11.05 -3.87
C ALA A 132 -0.44 -10.41 -4.63
N THR A 133 -0.62 -10.28 -5.95
CA THR A 133 0.24 -9.47 -6.81
C THR A 133 -0.51 -8.19 -7.14
N GLN A 134 0.08 -7.06 -6.85
CA GLN A 134 -0.55 -5.76 -6.96
C GLN A 134 0.27 -4.82 -7.83
N GLU A 135 -0.41 -4.04 -8.65
CA GLU A 135 0.10 -2.88 -9.36
C GLU A 135 -0.82 -1.70 -9.08
N ILE A 136 -0.30 -0.51 -8.89
CA ILE A 136 -1.10 0.65 -8.51
C ILE A 136 -0.89 1.77 -9.53
N LEU A 137 -1.98 2.28 -10.08
CA LEU A 137 -1.93 3.43 -10.97
C LEU A 137 -1.64 4.71 -10.19
N PRO A 138 -1.07 5.75 -10.83
CA PRO A 138 -0.79 7.00 -10.16
C PRO A 138 -2.05 7.61 -9.52
N ALA A 139 -1.94 8.00 -8.26
CA ALA A 139 -2.96 8.75 -7.55
C ALA A 139 -2.65 10.25 -7.61
N GLY A 140 -3.66 11.08 -7.48
CA GLY A 140 -3.53 12.54 -7.46
C GLY A 140 -3.43 13.12 -6.05
N GLU A 141 -3.28 14.43 -5.98
CA GLU A 141 -3.18 15.18 -4.71
C GLU A 141 -4.40 14.98 -3.81
N GLY A 142 -5.59 14.89 -4.41
CA GLY A 142 -6.86 14.68 -3.69
C GLY A 142 -7.15 13.24 -3.32
N ASP A 143 -6.31 12.29 -3.70
CA ASP A 143 -6.48 10.86 -3.43
C ASP A 143 -5.63 10.47 -2.22
N VAL A 144 -6.24 10.49 -1.04
CA VAL A 144 -5.55 10.27 0.23
C VAL A 144 -5.97 8.93 0.83
N ALA A 145 -5.01 8.05 0.98
CA ALA A 145 -5.20 6.74 1.62
C ALA A 145 -4.12 6.49 2.66
N VAL A 146 -4.41 5.56 3.57
CA VAL A 146 -3.47 5.09 4.58
C VAL A 146 -3.29 3.58 4.43
N ASN A 147 -2.03 3.14 4.50
CA ASN A 147 -1.66 1.74 4.41
C ASN A 147 -1.27 1.23 5.79
N PHE A 148 -1.92 0.15 6.22
CA PHE A 148 -1.54 -0.61 7.40
C PHE A 148 -0.69 -1.79 6.95
N ILE A 149 0.53 -1.85 7.42
CA ILE A 149 1.47 -2.95 7.18
C ILE A 149 1.49 -3.79 8.44
N ILE A 150 1.09 -5.06 8.32
CA ILE A 150 0.86 -5.94 9.46
C ILE A 150 1.65 -7.23 9.24
N LEU A 151 2.56 -7.54 10.15
CA LEU A 151 3.23 -8.84 10.14
C LEU A 151 2.24 -9.95 10.51
N PRO A 152 2.31 -11.11 9.86
CA PRO A 152 1.45 -12.25 10.20
C PRO A 152 1.51 -12.66 11.67
N GLU A 153 2.65 -12.52 12.30
CA GLU A 153 2.89 -12.81 13.73
C GLU A 153 2.03 -11.95 14.67
N PHE A 154 1.55 -10.81 14.19
CA PHE A 154 0.60 -9.98 14.96
C PHE A 154 -0.67 -10.76 15.32
N PHE A 155 -1.18 -11.56 14.40
CA PHE A 155 -2.39 -12.35 14.63
C PHE A 155 -2.14 -13.49 15.61
N ASP A 156 -0.99 -14.13 15.55
CA ASP A 156 -0.60 -15.17 16.50
C ASP A 156 -0.59 -14.61 17.92
N THR A 157 0.06 -13.47 18.12
CA THR A 157 0.10 -12.77 19.41
C THR A 157 -1.30 -12.36 19.87
N ALA A 158 -2.13 -11.84 18.97
CA ALA A 158 -3.50 -11.43 19.29
C ALA A 158 -4.36 -12.62 19.75
N PHE A 159 -4.21 -13.78 19.10
CA PHE A 159 -4.91 -15.00 19.49
C PHE A 159 -4.46 -15.55 20.84
N GLU A 160 -3.17 -15.47 21.16
CA GLU A 160 -2.65 -15.89 22.46
C GLU A 160 -3.18 -15.04 23.61
N MET A 161 -3.55 -13.79 23.34
CA MET A 161 -4.11 -12.85 24.33
C MET A 161 -5.61 -13.03 24.58
N MET A 162 -6.28 -13.77 23.73
CA MET A 162 -7.72 -14.06 23.83
C MET A 162 -8.00 -15.26 24.74
#